data_4bcd7702ad89b7e1d232433e37d25e84
#
_entry.id   4bcd7702ad89b7e1d232433e37d25e84
#
_cell.length_a   1.000
_cell.length_b   1.000
_cell.length_c   1.000
_cell.angle_alpha   90.00
_cell.angle_beta   90.00
_cell.angle_gamma   90.00
#
_symmetry.space_group_name_H-M   'P 1'
#
loop_
_entity.id
_entity.type
_entity.pdbx_description
1 polymer ?
#
loop_
_entity_poly.entity_id
_entity_poly.type
_entity_poly.pdbx_seq_one_letter_code
_entity_poly.pdbx_strand_id
1 'polypeptide(L)'
;MQRDKFVIGVDYGSLSGRAVVVRVSDGQELGSAVVEYPNAVMDTVLNSTGQKLGPDWALQDPNDYIAVLKRAVPEAIKKAGVDPQDIVGIATDFTACTMVPVKIDGTPLSDFDEFSGNPHAYVKLWRHHAAQPHADRINDMARERSEHWLVRYGGQISSEWELAKGLQIFEEAPEVYSAMDKFVEAADWIVWRLCGNYVRNACTAGYKGNLQDGEYPSKEFFASLNPGFADFAEDKLAHEIGQLGDTAGTLTAEAAAWTGLPIGIAVAVGNVDAHVTAPAAKATGPGQMVAIMGTSTCHVMSSDHQSEVPGMCGVVDGGIISGLFGYEAGQSGVGDIFAWYVNNQVPARYFVEAAQRDLGIHEYLTELAQAQEVGEHGLVALDWHSGNRSVLVDHELSGILIGATLATKAEDGYRALLEATAFGTRKIVETFREAGVDVEEYIVAGGLIKNHFLMQLYSDVTRLPLSVLESEQGPALGSAIHAAVAAGSYANVRDAAEAMGRVSKSLYVPNEVQAAKYDRLYAEYEILHDYFGRGANNAMKRLKAMRREALDAS
;
A
#
# COMPACT_ATOMS: atom_id res chain seq x y z
N MET A 1 -20.53 -23.89 -28.24
CA MET A 1 -19.73 -22.75 -27.75
C MET A 1 -19.43 -23.05 -26.28
N GLN A 2 -18.19 -22.96 -25.87
CA GLN A 2 -17.84 -23.07 -24.47
C GLN A 2 -18.48 -21.86 -23.75
N ARG A 3 -19.19 -22.07 -22.64
CA ARG A 3 -19.75 -20.96 -21.86
C ARG A 3 -18.62 -20.07 -21.35
N ASP A 4 -18.82 -18.76 -21.35
CA ASP A 4 -17.89 -17.82 -20.71
C ASP A 4 -17.77 -18.16 -19.22
N LYS A 5 -16.53 -18.09 -18.70
CA LYS A 5 -16.25 -18.24 -17.28
C LYS A 5 -15.95 -16.88 -16.68
N PHE A 6 -16.32 -16.71 -15.42
CA PHE A 6 -16.13 -15.47 -14.67
C PHE A 6 -15.44 -15.77 -13.34
N VAL A 7 -14.80 -14.76 -12.81
CA VAL A 7 -14.19 -14.76 -11.48
C VAL A 7 -14.55 -13.48 -10.75
N ILE A 8 -14.38 -13.49 -9.44
CA ILE A 8 -14.61 -12.33 -8.59
C ILE A 8 -13.30 -11.91 -7.93
N GLY A 9 -12.96 -10.63 -8.05
CA GLY A 9 -11.97 -9.95 -7.22
C GLY A 9 -12.68 -9.09 -6.17
N VAL A 10 -12.20 -9.13 -4.93
CA VAL A 10 -12.71 -8.31 -3.82
C VAL A 10 -11.57 -7.53 -3.21
N ASP A 11 -11.63 -6.21 -3.33
CA ASP A 11 -10.65 -5.26 -2.78
C ASP A 11 -11.18 -4.68 -1.46
N TYR A 12 -10.42 -4.87 -0.38
CA TYR A 12 -10.71 -4.34 0.95
C TYR A 12 -9.82 -3.15 1.27
N GLY A 13 -10.32 -1.96 0.97
CA GLY A 13 -9.64 -0.71 1.32
C GLY A 13 -9.84 -0.29 2.79
N SER A 14 -9.38 0.93 3.12
CA SER A 14 -9.45 1.45 4.50
C SER A 14 -10.85 1.81 4.99
N LEU A 15 -11.80 2.17 4.09
CA LEU A 15 -13.13 2.67 4.46
C LEU A 15 -14.27 1.86 3.83
N SER A 16 -13.97 1.03 2.87
CA SER A 16 -14.96 0.27 2.09
C SER A 16 -14.32 -0.96 1.46
N GLY A 17 -15.15 -1.96 1.16
CA GLY A 17 -14.76 -3.06 0.29
C GLY A 17 -15.53 -3.03 -1.03
N ARG A 18 -14.90 -3.57 -2.05
CA ARG A 18 -15.40 -3.57 -3.44
C ARG A 18 -15.32 -4.96 -4.04
N ALA A 19 -16.39 -5.38 -4.70
CA ALA A 19 -16.39 -6.61 -5.50
C ALA A 19 -16.53 -6.28 -6.99
N VAL A 20 -15.78 -7.01 -7.82
CA VAL A 20 -15.83 -6.88 -9.29
C VAL A 20 -15.96 -8.26 -9.93
N VAL A 21 -16.90 -8.39 -10.85
CA VAL A 21 -17.06 -9.59 -11.70
C VAL A 21 -16.26 -9.39 -12.98
N VAL A 22 -15.33 -10.30 -13.25
CA VAL A 22 -14.41 -10.21 -14.37
C VAL A 22 -14.54 -11.45 -15.27
N ARG A 23 -14.59 -11.24 -16.60
CA ARG A 23 -14.56 -12.32 -17.56
C ARG A 23 -13.16 -12.88 -17.72
N VAL A 24 -13.04 -14.19 -17.59
CA VAL A 24 -11.73 -14.88 -17.59
C VAL A 24 -11.00 -14.75 -18.94
N SER A 25 -11.73 -14.72 -20.06
CA SER A 25 -11.10 -14.76 -21.39
C SER A 25 -10.34 -13.48 -21.78
N ASP A 26 -10.70 -12.32 -21.20
CA ASP A 26 -10.16 -11.02 -21.64
C ASP A 26 -10.08 -9.95 -20.55
N GLY A 27 -10.37 -10.31 -19.30
CA GLY A 27 -10.31 -9.37 -18.16
C GLY A 27 -11.38 -8.26 -18.20
N GLN A 28 -12.45 -8.42 -18.98
CA GLN A 28 -13.53 -7.43 -18.99
C GLN A 28 -14.27 -7.41 -17.65
N GLU A 29 -14.30 -6.24 -17.03
CA GLU A 29 -15.09 -5.94 -15.85
C GLU A 29 -16.55 -5.73 -16.24
N LEU A 30 -17.44 -6.60 -15.74
CA LEU A 30 -18.86 -6.62 -16.15
C LEU A 30 -19.78 -5.98 -15.13
N GLY A 31 -19.43 -6.01 -13.87
CA GLY A 31 -20.22 -5.42 -12.79
C GLY A 31 -19.40 -5.22 -11.54
N SER A 32 -19.65 -4.12 -10.84
CA SER A 32 -18.97 -3.81 -9.59
C SER A 32 -19.93 -3.25 -8.54
N ALA A 33 -19.61 -3.47 -7.27
CA ALA A 33 -20.32 -2.87 -6.15
C ALA A 33 -19.35 -2.52 -5.03
N VAL A 34 -19.66 -1.44 -4.32
CA VAL A 34 -18.88 -0.94 -3.17
C VAL A 34 -19.79 -0.94 -1.95
N VAL A 35 -19.24 -1.33 -0.82
CA VAL A 35 -19.90 -1.28 0.49
C VAL A 35 -18.97 -0.55 1.45
N GLU A 36 -19.41 0.58 1.97
CA GLU A 36 -18.73 1.28 3.06
C GLU A 36 -18.83 0.46 4.34
N TYR A 37 -17.79 0.49 5.16
CA TYR A 37 -17.78 -0.20 6.45
C TYR A 37 -18.72 0.49 7.44
N PRO A 38 -19.71 -0.22 8.01
CA PRO A 38 -20.66 0.37 8.96
C PRO A 38 -20.00 1.02 10.17
N ASN A 39 -18.91 0.42 10.67
CA ASN A 39 -18.17 0.95 11.81
C ASN A 39 -17.04 1.92 11.42
N ALA A 40 -16.78 2.08 10.13
CA ALA A 40 -15.71 2.92 9.58
C ALA A 40 -14.33 2.59 10.20
N VAL A 41 -13.52 3.61 10.48
CA VAL A 41 -12.29 3.47 11.25
C VAL A 41 -12.52 4.10 12.62
N MET A 42 -12.34 3.31 13.66
CA MET A 42 -12.41 3.78 15.05
C MET A 42 -11.02 4.34 15.43
N ASP A 43 -10.88 5.65 15.43
CA ASP A 43 -9.63 6.37 15.75
C ASP A 43 -9.77 7.38 16.90
N THR A 44 -10.99 7.65 17.33
CA THR A 44 -11.30 8.56 18.45
C THR A 44 -12.04 7.88 19.59
N VAL A 45 -12.93 6.95 19.26
CA VAL A 45 -13.72 6.18 20.21
C VAL A 45 -13.90 4.74 19.75
N LEU A 46 -13.96 3.82 20.70
CA LEU A 46 -14.36 2.44 20.47
C LEU A 46 -15.90 2.39 20.38
N ASN A 47 -16.45 1.96 19.25
CA ASN A 47 -17.90 2.02 18.98
C ASN A 47 -18.73 1.19 19.97
N SER A 48 -18.22 0.05 20.44
CA SER A 48 -18.93 -0.86 21.37
C SER A 48 -19.20 -0.25 22.74
N THR A 49 -18.31 0.62 23.24
CA THR A 49 -18.37 1.15 24.61
C THR A 49 -18.43 2.67 24.70
N GLY A 50 -18.06 3.39 23.61
CA GLY A 50 -17.85 4.83 23.66
C GLY A 50 -16.56 5.25 24.37
N GLN A 51 -15.67 4.30 24.71
CA GLN A 51 -14.37 4.59 25.30
C GLN A 51 -13.53 5.43 24.34
N LYS A 52 -12.91 6.50 24.85
CA LYS A 52 -11.95 7.29 24.07
C LYS A 52 -10.69 6.48 23.80
N LEU A 53 -10.25 6.50 22.56
CA LEU A 53 -8.96 5.97 22.13
C LEU A 53 -7.88 7.03 22.29
N GLY A 54 -6.65 6.58 22.50
CA GLY A 54 -5.48 7.46 22.51
C GLY A 54 -5.15 8.00 21.09
N PRO A 55 -4.19 8.90 20.99
CA PRO A 55 -3.72 9.37 19.67
C PRO A 55 -3.15 8.21 18.86
N ASP A 56 -3.23 8.33 17.55
CA ASP A 56 -2.65 7.41 16.58
C ASP A 56 -3.22 5.97 16.59
N TRP A 57 -4.33 5.75 17.30
CA TRP A 57 -5.11 4.53 17.17
C TRP A 57 -5.90 4.51 15.87
N ALA A 58 -5.99 3.34 15.25
CA ALA A 58 -6.87 3.10 14.10
C ALA A 58 -7.32 1.64 14.12
N LEU A 59 -8.59 1.43 14.47
CA LEU A 59 -9.18 0.11 14.62
C LEU A 59 -10.32 -0.08 13.62
N GLN A 60 -10.62 -1.35 13.32
CA GLN A 60 -11.78 -1.76 12.52
C GLN A 60 -12.48 -2.95 13.16
N ASP A 61 -13.74 -3.14 12.76
CA ASP A 61 -14.54 -4.30 13.16
C ASP A 61 -14.45 -5.37 12.06
N PRO A 62 -13.99 -6.59 12.35
CA PRO A 62 -13.85 -7.64 11.32
C PRO A 62 -15.20 -8.04 10.71
N ASN A 63 -16.33 -7.82 11.39
CA ASN A 63 -17.66 -8.08 10.85
C ASN A 63 -18.01 -7.17 9.66
N ASP A 64 -17.40 -6.00 9.55
CA ASP A 64 -17.55 -5.12 8.39
C ASP A 64 -17.06 -5.79 7.10
N TYR A 65 -15.99 -6.60 7.20
CA TYR A 65 -15.44 -7.34 6.06
C TYR A 65 -16.39 -8.45 5.59
N ILE A 66 -17.02 -9.15 6.51
CA ILE A 66 -18.08 -10.14 6.18
C ILE A 66 -19.31 -9.45 5.57
N ALA A 67 -19.64 -8.23 6.01
CA ALA A 67 -20.73 -7.45 5.41
C ALA A 67 -20.45 -7.09 3.95
N VAL A 68 -19.19 -6.84 3.57
CA VAL A 68 -18.79 -6.64 2.16
C VAL A 68 -19.12 -7.89 1.33
N LEU A 69 -18.72 -9.09 1.77
CA LEU A 69 -19.04 -10.34 1.07
C LEU A 69 -20.54 -10.54 0.90
N LYS A 70 -21.33 -10.26 1.94
CA LYS A 70 -22.78 -10.43 1.93
C LYS A 70 -23.52 -9.43 1.06
N ARG A 71 -22.94 -8.28 0.78
CA ARG A 71 -23.63 -7.18 0.08
C ARG A 71 -22.99 -6.84 -1.26
N ALA A 72 -21.66 -6.66 -1.33
CA ALA A 72 -20.99 -6.25 -2.56
C ALA A 72 -20.93 -7.38 -3.58
N VAL A 73 -20.65 -8.63 -3.18
CA VAL A 73 -20.54 -9.75 -4.12
C VAL A 73 -21.86 -10.02 -4.84
N PRO A 74 -23.00 -10.23 -4.14
CA PRO A 74 -24.28 -10.45 -4.82
C PRO A 74 -24.71 -9.26 -5.71
N GLU A 75 -24.44 -8.03 -5.27
CA GLU A 75 -24.78 -6.84 -6.05
C GLU A 75 -23.92 -6.70 -7.32
N ALA A 76 -22.62 -7.03 -7.23
CA ALA A 76 -21.73 -7.06 -8.39
C ALA A 76 -22.18 -8.10 -9.43
N ILE A 77 -22.55 -9.31 -8.98
CA ILE A 77 -23.07 -10.38 -9.83
C ILE A 77 -24.36 -9.92 -10.53
N LYS A 78 -25.29 -9.32 -9.78
CA LYS A 78 -26.54 -8.78 -10.33
C LYS A 78 -26.29 -7.72 -11.39
N LYS A 79 -25.36 -6.79 -11.14
CA LYS A 79 -25.00 -5.74 -12.12
C LYS A 79 -24.31 -6.32 -13.35
N ALA A 80 -23.49 -7.34 -13.18
CA ALA A 80 -22.83 -8.04 -14.29
C ALA A 80 -23.83 -8.81 -15.18
N GLY A 81 -24.98 -9.22 -14.64
CA GLY A 81 -25.99 -9.99 -15.36
C GLY A 81 -25.53 -11.40 -15.73
N VAL A 82 -24.56 -11.97 -15.00
CA VAL A 82 -24.02 -13.32 -15.24
C VAL A 82 -24.72 -14.36 -14.37
N ASP A 83 -24.75 -15.62 -14.83
CA ASP A 83 -25.21 -16.73 -14.01
C ASP A 83 -24.12 -17.02 -12.94
N PRO A 84 -24.46 -17.03 -11.63
CA PRO A 84 -23.51 -17.41 -10.59
C PRO A 84 -22.85 -18.78 -10.82
N GLN A 85 -23.51 -19.70 -11.52
CA GLN A 85 -22.97 -21.03 -11.84
C GLN A 85 -21.81 -20.99 -12.85
N ASP A 86 -21.63 -19.90 -13.58
CA ASP A 86 -20.50 -19.69 -14.50
C ASP A 86 -19.30 -19.01 -13.80
N ILE A 87 -19.41 -18.66 -12.50
CA ILE A 87 -18.31 -18.11 -11.69
C ILE A 87 -17.51 -19.27 -11.11
N VAL A 88 -16.21 -19.28 -11.41
CA VAL A 88 -15.33 -20.44 -11.11
C VAL A 88 -14.34 -20.18 -9.97
N GLY A 89 -14.18 -18.93 -9.51
CA GLY A 89 -13.25 -18.59 -8.45
C GLY A 89 -13.47 -17.21 -7.86
N ILE A 90 -12.96 -17.02 -6.64
CA ILE A 90 -12.94 -15.75 -5.91
C ILE A 90 -11.55 -15.53 -5.30
N ALA A 91 -11.07 -14.30 -5.31
CA ALA A 91 -9.87 -13.87 -4.60
C ALA A 91 -10.09 -12.52 -3.93
N THR A 92 -9.30 -12.24 -2.92
CA THR A 92 -9.38 -11.00 -2.13
C THR A 92 -8.01 -10.39 -1.97
N ASP A 93 -7.99 -9.07 -1.87
CA ASP A 93 -6.85 -8.30 -1.42
C ASP A 93 -7.26 -7.36 -0.29
N PHE A 94 -6.25 -6.89 0.43
CA PHE A 94 -6.42 -6.07 1.61
C PHE A 94 -5.34 -5.01 1.73
N THR A 95 -5.61 -3.95 2.50
CA THR A 95 -4.57 -3.08 3.03
C THR A 95 -3.60 -3.91 3.88
N ALA A 96 -2.31 -3.81 3.61
CA ALA A 96 -1.28 -4.52 4.35
C ALA A 96 -1.26 -4.17 5.83
N CYS A 97 -0.68 -4.99 6.68
CA CYS A 97 -0.54 -4.76 8.12
C CYS A 97 -1.87 -4.58 8.88
N THR A 98 -2.95 -5.07 8.36
CA THR A 98 -4.27 -5.02 8.99
C THR A 98 -4.49 -6.29 9.78
N MET A 99 -4.23 -6.24 11.11
CA MET A 99 -4.04 -7.42 11.94
C MET A 99 -5.25 -7.74 12.81
N VAL A 100 -5.67 -9.00 12.82
CA VAL A 100 -6.83 -9.53 13.55
C VAL A 100 -6.37 -10.49 14.64
N PRO A 101 -6.61 -10.23 15.92
CA PRO A 101 -6.41 -11.22 16.99
C PRO A 101 -7.58 -12.23 17.00
N VAL A 102 -7.28 -13.52 16.87
CA VAL A 102 -8.30 -14.55 16.70
C VAL A 102 -8.06 -15.77 17.60
N LYS A 103 -9.11 -16.56 17.78
CA LYS A 103 -9.05 -17.92 18.31
C LYS A 103 -8.57 -18.92 17.23
N ILE A 104 -8.27 -20.14 17.66
CA ILE A 104 -7.76 -21.19 16.78
C ILE A 104 -8.73 -21.58 15.64
N ASP A 105 -10.00 -21.26 15.77
CA ASP A 105 -11.03 -21.46 14.75
C ASP A 105 -11.26 -20.23 13.85
N GLY A 106 -10.48 -19.17 14.03
CA GLY A 106 -10.57 -17.92 13.28
C GLY A 106 -11.62 -16.94 13.82
N THR A 107 -12.26 -17.21 14.97
CA THR A 107 -13.20 -16.27 15.60
C THR A 107 -12.44 -15.08 16.15
N PRO A 108 -12.75 -13.82 15.74
CA PRO A 108 -12.11 -12.63 16.27
C PRO A 108 -12.36 -12.47 17.77
N LEU A 109 -11.36 -11.97 18.50
CA LEU A 109 -11.54 -11.76 19.95
C LEU A 109 -12.60 -10.71 20.26
N SER A 110 -12.79 -9.71 19.39
CA SER A 110 -13.84 -8.69 19.53
C SER A 110 -15.27 -9.24 19.56
N ASP A 111 -15.49 -10.48 19.07
CA ASP A 111 -16.80 -11.13 19.05
C ASP A 111 -17.17 -11.78 20.40
N PHE A 112 -16.23 -11.85 21.34
CA PHE A 112 -16.48 -12.37 22.68
C PHE A 112 -16.85 -11.23 23.64
N ASP A 113 -17.93 -11.39 24.39
CA ASP A 113 -18.43 -10.38 25.34
C ASP A 113 -17.35 -9.88 26.31
N GLU A 114 -16.47 -10.79 26.76
CA GLU A 114 -15.37 -10.47 27.69
C GLU A 114 -14.30 -9.54 27.10
N PHE A 115 -14.14 -9.52 25.75
CA PHE A 115 -13.16 -8.70 25.04
C PHE A 115 -13.76 -7.57 24.22
N SER A 116 -15.08 -7.55 24.01
CA SER A 116 -15.76 -6.55 23.17
C SER A 116 -15.55 -5.10 23.63
N GLY A 117 -15.19 -4.89 24.90
CA GLY A 117 -14.84 -3.59 25.48
C GLY A 117 -13.34 -3.27 25.46
N ASN A 118 -12.47 -4.18 24.98
CA ASN A 118 -11.04 -3.95 24.95
C ASN A 118 -10.57 -3.56 23.53
N PRO A 119 -9.99 -2.35 23.35
CA PRO A 119 -9.53 -1.91 22.03
C PRO A 119 -8.50 -2.82 21.38
N HIS A 120 -7.70 -3.53 22.17
CA HIS A 120 -6.69 -4.45 21.63
C HIS A 120 -7.29 -5.73 21.03
N ALA A 121 -8.56 -6.05 21.30
CA ALA A 121 -9.26 -7.19 20.72
C ALA A 121 -9.78 -6.93 19.30
N TYR A 122 -9.76 -5.68 18.85
CA TYR A 122 -10.20 -5.27 17.52
C TYR A 122 -9.07 -5.32 16.49
N VAL A 123 -9.45 -5.25 15.22
CA VAL A 123 -8.49 -5.19 14.11
C VAL A 123 -7.64 -3.92 14.21
N LYS A 124 -6.33 -4.07 14.17
CA LYS A 124 -5.39 -2.93 14.08
C LYS A 124 -5.10 -2.64 12.61
N LEU A 125 -5.68 -1.55 12.09
CA LEU A 125 -5.53 -1.13 10.70
C LEU A 125 -4.06 -0.77 10.38
N TRP A 126 -3.68 -0.76 9.09
CA TRP A 126 -2.33 -0.39 8.66
C TRP A 126 -1.85 0.94 9.26
N ARG A 127 -2.69 1.97 9.31
CA ARG A 127 -2.36 3.30 9.88
C ARG A 127 -2.48 3.39 11.41
N HIS A 128 -2.48 2.25 12.12
CA HIS A 128 -2.41 2.22 13.57
C HIS A 128 -0.97 2.49 14.03
N HIS A 129 -0.66 3.75 14.34
CA HIS A 129 0.69 4.18 14.74
C HIS A 129 0.92 4.21 16.26
N ALA A 130 -0.09 3.90 17.07
CA ALA A 130 0.05 3.83 18.53
C ALA A 130 1.08 2.81 19.01
N ALA A 131 1.52 1.87 18.15
CA ALA A 131 2.61 0.94 18.41
C ALA A 131 4.02 1.54 18.18
N GLN A 132 4.17 2.87 17.92
CA GLN A 132 5.46 3.50 17.62
C GLN A 132 6.53 3.26 18.70
N PRO A 133 6.25 3.40 20.03
CA PRO A 133 7.26 3.11 21.06
C PRO A 133 7.77 1.67 21.02
N HIS A 134 6.91 0.73 20.61
CA HIS A 134 7.26 -0.69 20.46
C HIS A 134 8.15 -0.93 19.24
N ALA A 135 7.83 -0.28 18.11
CA ALA A 135 8.66 -0.30 16.91
C ALA A 135 10.04 0.28 17.16
N ASP A 136 10.15 1.39 17.88
CA ASP A 136 11.42 2.02 18.22
C ASP A 136 12.30 1.07 19.04
N ARG A 137 11.73 0.39 20.05
CA ARG A 137 12.45 -0.63 20.85
C ARG A 137 12.89 -1.83 20.03
N ILE A 138 12.06 -2.33 19.12
CA ILE A 138 12.41 -3.42 18.21
C ILE A 138 13.58 -3.00 17.33
N ASN A 139 13.52 -1.80 16.76
CA ASN A 139 14.58 -1.26 15.91
C ASN A 139 15.90 -1.07 16.65
N ASP A 140 15.86 -0.51 17.87
CA ASP A 140 17.05 -0.30 18.68
C ASP A 140 17.67 -1.63 19.08
N MET A 141 16.88 -2.60 19.54
CA MET A 141 17.34 -3.94 19.89
C MET A 141 17.94 -4.66 18.68
N ALA A 142 17.30 -4.55 17.50
CA ALA A 142 17.80 -5.18 16.29
C ALA A 142 19.15 -4.59 15.85
N ARG A 143 19.33 -3.27 15.98
CA ARG A 143 20.62 -2.60 15.70
C ARG A 143 21.70 -2.99 16.72
N GLU A 144 21.35 -3.00 18.02
CA GLU A 144 22.28 -3.40 19.10
C GLU A 144 22.80 -4.83 18.90
N ARG A 145 21.92 -5.73 18.48
CA ARG A 145 22.24 -7.14 18.20
C ARG A 145 22.80 -7.38 16.81
N SER A 146 22.85 -6.35 15.94
CA SER A 146 23.27 -6.48 14.54
C SER A 146 22.46 -7.53 13.77
N GLU A 147 21.14 -7.51 13.92
CA GLU A 147 20.23 -8.45 13.28
C GLU A 147 20.20 -8.24 11.76
N HIS A 148 20.64 -9.25 11.00
CA HIS A 148 20.77 -9.14 9.54
C HIS A 148 19.45 -8.95 8.81
N TRP A 149 18.36 -9.50 9.33
CA TRP A 149 17.04 -9.38 8.71
C TRP A 149 16.59 -7.92 8.53
N LEU A 150 17.07 -6.99 9.38
CA LEU A 150 16.68 -5.59 9.34
C LEU A 150 17.11 -4.88 8.05
N VAL A 151 18.21 -5.33 7.41
CA VAL A 151 18.75 -4.73 6.17
C VAL A 151 17.73 -4.82 5.02
N ARG A 152 17.00 -5.93 4.92
CA ARG A 152 15.99 -6.13 3.87
C ARG A 152 14.78 -5.19 3.98
N TYR A 153 14.67 -4.46 5.10
CA TYR A 153 13.58 -3.50 5.37
C TYR A 153 14.08 -2.06 5.46
N GLY A 154 15.19 -1.75 4.79
CA GLY A 154 15.77 -0.41 4.79
C GLY A 154 16.38 0.02 6.14
N GLY A 155 16.65 -0.93 7.04
CA GLY A 155 17.31 -0.68 8.33
C GLY A 155 16.36 -0.37 9.50
N GLN A 156 15.04 -0.50 9.30
CA GLN A 156 14.06 -0.37 10.39
C GLN A 156 12.70 -0.94 10.00
N ILE A 157 11.91 -1.33 11.02
CA ILE A 157 10.50 -1.68 10.85
C ILE A 157 9.59 -0.51 11.25
N SER A 158 8.38 -0.50 10.70
CA SER A 158 7.35 0.48 11.01
C SER A 158 6.49 0.06 12.21
N SER A 159 5.91 1.03 12.92
CA SER A 159 4.84 0.81 13.90
C SER A 159 3.58 0.16 13.31
N GLU A 160 3.45 0.22 12.00
CA GLU A 160 2.33 -0.41 11.27
C GLU A 160 2.42 -1.93 11.25
N TRP A 161 3.62 -2.52 11.40
CA TRP A 161 3.89 -3.93 11.12
C TRP A 161 3.54 -4.86 12.27
N GLU A 162 3.45 -6.14 11.94
CA GLU A 162 2.96 -7.21 12.84
C GLU A 162 3.73 -7.28 14.17
N LEU A 163 5.07 -7.17 14.13
CA LEU A 163 5.90 -7.30 15.33
C LEU A 163 5.64 -6.17 16.33
N ALA A 164 5.53 -4.93 15.85
CA ALA A 164 5.28 -3.77 16.71
C ALA A 164 3.90 -3.83 17.36
N LYS A 165 2.88 -4.17 16.58
CA LYS A 165 1.50 -4.34 17.07
C LYS A 165 1.35 -5.53 18.01
N GLY A 166 2.06 -6.63 17.73
CA GLY A 166 2.09 -7.81 18.60
C GLY A 166 2.72 -7.52 19.96
N LEU A 167 3.85 -6.80 19.98
CA LEU A 167 4.52 -6.39 21.21
C LEU A 167 3.66 -5.39 22.02
N GLN A 168 2.93 -4.49 21.32
CA GLN A 168 1.99 -3.58 21.97
C GLN A 168 0.87 -4.36 22.69
N ILE A 169 0.24 -5.34 22.02
CA ILE A 169 -0.81 -6.16 22.65
C ILE A 169 -0.23 -6.93 23.85
N PHE A 170 0.96 -7.50 23.72
CA PHE A 170 1.62 -8.26 24.77
C PHE A 170 1.82 -7.40 26.05
N GLU A 171 2.22 -6.14 25.91
CA GLU A 171 2.55 -5.28 27.05
C GLU A 171 1.33 -4.51 27.60
N GLU A 172 0.44 -4.04 26.73
CA GLU A 172 -0.67 -3.17 27.13
C GLU A 172 -1.96 -3.94 27.47
N ALA A 173 -2.13 -5.17 26.92
CA ALA A 173 -3.31 -6.01 27.14
C ALA A 173 -2.94 -7.50 27.23
N PRO A 174 -2.21 -7.91 28.29
CA PRO A 174 -1.73 -9.28 28.43
C PRO A 174 -2.87 -10.34 28.49
N GLU A 175 -4.07 -9.94 28.91
CA GLU A 175 -5.26 -10.81 28.86
C GLU A 175 -5.72 -11.08 27.42
N VAL A 176 -5.67 -10.06 26.52
CA VAL A 176 -5.96 -10.24 25.09
C VAL A 176 -4.87 -11.07 24.44
N TYR A 177 -3.59 -10.79 24.74
CA TYR A 177 -2.48 -11.56 24.22
C TYR A 177 -2.55 -13.05 24.60
N SER A 178 -2.89 -13.32 25.85
CA SER A 178 -3.04 -14.69 26.35
C SER A 178 -4.24 -15.41 25.74
N ALA A 179 -5.34 -14.68 25.49
CA ALA A 179 -6.56 -15.24 24.90
C ALA A 179 -6.44 -15.45 23.38
N MET A 180 -5.57 -14.69 22.71
CA MET A 180 -5.32 -14.78 21.27
C MET A 180 -4.54 -16.04 20.95
N ASP A 181 -5.11 -16.92 20.12
CA ASP A 181 -4.40 -18.11 19.63
C ASP A 181 -3.53 -17.76 18.41
N LYS A 182 -4.02 -16.91 17.50
CA LYS A 182 -3.30 -16.42 16.33
C LYS A 182 -3.49 -14.91 16.13
N PHE A 183 -2.46 -14.26 15.59
CA PHE A 183 -2.48 -12.85 15.15
C PHE A 183 -2.35 -12.83 13.65
N VAL A 184 -3.48 -12.60 12.94
CA VAL A 184 -3.65 -12.94 11.53
C VAL A 184 -3.81 -11.65 10.71
N GLU A 185 -3.14 -11.56 9.56
CA GLU A 185 -3.45 -10.53 8.56
C GLU A 185 -4.90 -10.66 8.08
N ALA A 186 -5.60 -9.53 7.94
CA ALA A 186 -6.99 -9.55 7.48
C ALA A 186 -7.14 -10.16 6.08
N ALA A 187 -6.11 -10.02 5.22
CA ALA A 187 -6.02 -10.68 3.94
C ALA A 187 -6.10 -12.20 4.03
N ASP A 188 -5.45 -12.79 5.05
CA ASP A 188 -5.47 -14.24 5.29
C ASP A 188 -6.74 -14.66 6.05
N TRP A 189 -7.18 -13.81 6.98
CA TRP A 189 -8.38 -14.07 7.77
C TRP A 189 -9.63 -14.17 6.89
N ILE A 190 -9.82 -13.26 5.94
CA ILE A 190 -11.00 -13.30 5.06
C ILE A 190 -10.99 -14.52 4.14
N VAL A 191 -9.81 -14.94 3.66
CA VAL A 191 -9.63 -16.18 2.89
C VAL A 191 -9.97 -17.39 3.75
N TRP A 192 -9.49 -17.42 5.00
CA TRP A 192 -9.86 -18.47 5.97
C TRP A 192 -11.37 -18.54 6.17
N ARG A 193 -12.06 -17.40 6.31
CA ARG A 193 -13.52 -17.36 6.44
C ARG A 193 -14.25 -17.86 5.18
N LEU A 194 -13.67 -17.68 4.00
CA LEU A 194 -14.24 -18.14 2.73
C LEU A 194 -14.10 -19.65 2.54
N CYS A 195 -12.94 -20.22 2.84
CA CYS A 195 -12.64 -21.63 2.51
C CYS A 195 -12.49 -22.57 3.72
N GLY A 196 -12.47 -22.04 4.94
CA GLY A 196 -12.29 -22.84 6.16
C GLY A 196 -10.85 -23.33 6.39
N ASN A 197 -9.90 -22.93 5.55
CA ASN A 197 -8.50 -23.28 5.64
C ASN A 197 -7.65 -22.04 5.89
N TYR A 198 -6.82 -22.03 6.95
CA TYR A 198 -5.90 -20.95 7.25
C TYR A 198 -4.61 -21.16 6.48
N VAL A 199 -4.26 -20.20 5.62
CA VAL A 199 -3.00 -20.15 4.88
C VAL A 199 -2.51 -18.70 4.94
N ARG A 200 -1.25 -18.49 5.30
CA ARG A 200 -0.64 -17.16 5.23
C ARG A 200 -0.14 -16.87 3.81
N ASN A 201 -0.41 -15.70 3.31
CA ASN A 201 0.13 -15.30 2.01
C ASN A 201 1.61 -14.90 2.11
N ALA A 202 2.42 -15.26 1.12
CA ALA A 202 3.85 -14.97 1.06
C ALA A 202 4.13 -13.45 1.09
N CYS A 203 3.23 -12.63 0.54
CA CYS A 203 3.37 -11.18 0.47
C CYS A 203 3.42 -10.55 1.87
N THR A 204 2.36 -10.69 2.68
CA THR A 204 2.32 -10.07 4.02
C THR A 204 3.29 -10.73 4.98
N ALA A 205 3.41 -12.06 4.94
CA ALA A 205 4.37 -12.78 5.78
C ALA A 205 5.80 -12.25 5.60
N GLY A 206 6.21 -11.99 4.35
CA GLY A 206 7.52 -11.45 4.03
C GLY A 206 7.64 -9.95 4.33
N TYR A 207 6.77 -9.12 3.77
CA TYR A 207 6.90 -7.65 3.89
C TYR A 207 6.55 -7.11 5.29
N LYS A 208 5.62 -7.74 5.99
CA LYS A 208 5.03 -7.16 7.21
C LYS A 208 5.25 -8.03 8.46
N GLY A 209 5.36 -9.35 8.27
CA GLY A 209 5.64 -10.32 9.33
C GLY A 209 7.14 -10.61 9.54
N ASN A 210 8.01 -10.03 8.70
CA ASN A 210 9.46 -10.23 8.75
C ASN A 210 9.90 -11.69 8.52
N LEU A 211 9.11 -12.47 7.77
CA LEU A 211 9.50 -13.81 7.32
C LEU A 211 10.50 -13.69 6.15
N GLN A 212 11.71 -14.19 6.34
CA GLN A 212 12.75 -14.16 5.31
C GLN A 212 13.39 -15.55 5.19
N ASP A 213 13.53 -16.03 3.96
CA ASP A 213 14.15 -17.34 3.69
C ASP A 213 13.51 -18.50 4.48
N GLY A 214 12.18 -18.37 4.77
CA GLY A 214 11.42 -19.33 5.56
C GLY A 214 11.52 -19.19 7.07
N GLU A 215 12.24 -18.17 7.58
CA GLU A 215 12.48 -17.97 9.01
C GLU A 215 12.00 -16.58 9.47
N TYR A 216 11.41 -16.52 10.65
CA TYR A 216 11.14 -15.27 11.38
C TYR A 216 12.41 -14.83 12.15
N PRO A 217 12.46 -13.58 12.66
CA PRO A 217 13.47 -13.20 13.65
C PRO A 217 13.55 -14.23 14.78
N SER A 218 14.75 -14.47 15.29
CA SER A 218 15.01 -15.58 16.19
C SER A 218 14.27 -15.47 17.54
N LYS A 219 14.00 -16.60 18.17
CA LYS A 219 13.42 -16.66 19.52
C LYS A 219 14.25 -15.86 20.53
N GLU A 220 15.57 -15.89 20.40
CA GLU A 220 16.50 -15.12 21.22
C GLU A 220 16.35 -13.61 21.01
N PHE A 221 16.04 -13.18 19.79
CA PHE A 221 15.71 -11.78 19.50
C PHE A 221 14.44 -11.36 20.23
N PHE A 222 13.35 -12.11 20.10
CA PHE A 222 12.09 -11.83 20.81
C PHE A 222 12.27 -11.86 22.34
N ALA A 223 13.04 -12.82 22.86
CA ALA A 223 13.36 -12.91 24.29
C ALA A 223 14.15 -11.69 24.79
N SER A 224 14.96 -11.06 23.94
CA SER A 224 15.70 -9.83 24.31
C SER A 224 14.79 -8.61 24.47
N LEU A 225 13.66 -8.57 23.78
CA LEU A 225 12.62 -7.54 23.99
C LEU A 225 11.86 -7.79 25.30
N ASN A 226 11.42 -9.02 25.52
CA ASN A 226 10.83 -9.49 26.77
C ASN A 226 10.87 -11.04 26.79
N PRO A 227 11.35 -11.67 27.87
CA PRO A 227 11.40 -13.14 27.97
C PRO A 227 10.05 -13.83 27.71
N GLY A 228 8.92 -13.21 28.10
CA GLY A 228 7.58 -13.73 27.86
C GLY A 228 7.08 -13.56 26.42
N PHE A 229 7.80 -12.83 25.58
CA PHE A 229 7.49 -12.61 24.16
C PHE A 229 8.32 -13.53 23.23
N ALA A 230 9.15 -14.38 23.80
CA ALA A 230 10.10 -15.24 23.06
C ALA A 230 9.44 -16.09 21.95
N ASP A 231 8.27 -16.64 22.22
CA ASP A 231 7.56 -17.58 21.33
C ASP A 231 6.54 -16.89 20.41
N PHE A 232 6.55 -15.53 20.33
CA PHE A 232 5.54 -14.77 19.59
C PHE A 232 5.40 -15.22 18.14
N ALA A 233 6.50 -15.35 17.41
CA ALA A 233 6.43 -15.74 16.00
C ALA A 233 5.91 -17.17 15.83
N GLU A 234 6.39 -18.11 16.62
CA GLU A 234 6.01 -19.51 16.56
C GLU A 234 4.51 -19.71 16.96
N ASP A 235 4.12 -19.10 18.08
CA ASP A 235 2.77 -19.26 18.62
C ASP A 235 1.70 -18.49 17.85
N LYS A 236 2.01 -17.23 17.47
CA LYS A 236 0.99 -16.29 16.99
C LYS A 236 1.03 -16.08 15.48
N LEU A 237 2.22 -16.13 14.85
CA LEU A 237 2.37 -15.81 13.43
C LEU A 237 2.55 -17.05 12.54
N ALA A 238 3.37 -18.01 12.94
CA ALA A 238 3.79 -19.13 12.09
C ALA A 238 2.60 -19.99 11.63
N HIS A 239 2.53 -20.18 10.33
CA HIS A 239 1.58 -21.09 9.67
C HIS A 239 2.10 -21.46 8.28
N GLU A 240 1.41 -22.33 7.58
CA GLU A 240 1.68 -22.68 6.17
C GLU A 240 1.66 -21.41 5.31
N ILE A 241 2.67 -21.25 4.45
CA ILE A 241 2.80 -20.11 3.54
C ILE A 241 2.29 -20.54 2.16
N GLY A 242 1.24 -19.88 1.68
CA GLY A 242 0.71 -20.03 0.34
C GLY A 242 1.36 -19.05 -0.64
N GLN A 243 1.68 -19.53 -1.84
CA GLN A 243 2.20 -18.70 -2.90
C GLN A 243 1.07 -17.90 -3.58
N LEU A 244 1.39 -16.72 -4.08
CA LEU A 244 0.40 -15.87 -4.76
C LEU A 244 -0.05 -16.53 -6.07
N GLY A 245 -1.37 -16.71 -6.21
CA GLY A 245 -2.00 -17.43 -7.33
C GLY A 245 -2.38 -18.88 -7.00
N ASP A 246 -1.89 -19.45 -5.91
CA ASP A 246 -2.29 -20.77 -5.46
C ASP A 246 -3.73 -20.76 -4.92
N THR A 247 -4.31 -21.96 -4.85
CA THR A 247 -5.61 -22.18 -4.22
C THR A 247 -5.42 -22.37 -2.72
N ALA A 248 -6.01 -21.49 -1.90
CA ALA A 248 -6.06 -21.66 -0.45
C ALA A 248 -7.08 -22.75 -0.04
N GLY A 249 -8.09 -22.95 -0.86
CA GLY A 249 -9.15 -23.93 -0.63
C GLY A 249 -10.33 -23.74 -1.56
N THR A 250 -11.48 -24.27 -1.17
CA THR A 250 -12.73 -24.11 -1.91
C THR A 250 -13.81 -23.47 -1.06
N LEU A 251 -14.71 -22.71 -1.69
CA LEU A 251 -15.76 -21.96 -1.04
C LEU A 251 -16.67 -22.87 -0.20
N THR A 252 -16.79 -22.57 1.09
CA THR A 252 -17.64 -23.32 2.02
C THR A 252 -19.13 -23.07 1.80
N ALA A 253 -19.99 -23.89 2.36
CA ALA A 253 -21.44 -23.70 2.32
C ALA A 253 -21.87 -22.39 3.02
N GLU A 254 -21.20 -22.02 4.12
CA GLU A 254 -21.45 -20.78 4.85
C GLU A 254 -21.10 -19.55 3.99
N ALA A 255 -19.91 -19.54 3.40
CA ALA A 255 -19.47 -18.43 2.53
C ALA A 255 -20.28 -18.36 1.22
N ALA A 256 -20.71 -19.50 0.69
CA ALA A 256 -21.63 -19.55 -0.44
C ALA A 256 -22.99 -18.90 -0.11
N ALA A 257 -23.50 -19.10 1.10
CA ALA A 257 -24.71 -18.44 1.57
C ALA A 257 -24.56 -16.93 1.73
N TRP A 258 -23.34 -16.43 2.04
CA TRP A 258 -23.07 -15.00 2.10
C TRP A 258 -23.00 -14.34 0.72
N THR A 259 -22.37 -15.01 -0.22
CA THR A 259 -21.95 -14.44 -1.50
C THR A 259 -22.93 -14.74 -2.65
N GLY A 260 -23.79 -15.74 -2.49
CA GLY A 260 -24.63 -16.25 -3.57
C GLY A 260 -23.87 -17.05 -4.64
N LEU A 261 -22.61 -17.41 -4.37
CA LEU A 261 -21.74 -18.18 -5.25
C LEU A 261 -21.93 -19.69 -5.06
N PRO A 262 -21.57 -20.51 -6.06
CA PRO A 262 -21.62 -21.98 -5.91
C PRO A 262 -20.64 -22.47 -4.84
N ILE A 263 -21.06 -23.45 -4.05
CA ILE A 263 -20.18 -24.17 -3.12
C ILE A 263 -19.07 -24.86 -3.93
N GLY A 264 -17.84 -24.83 -3.42
CA GLY A 264 -16.71 -25.57 -3.97
C GLY A 264 -15.95 -24.88 -5.09
N ILE A 265 -16.28 -23.63 -5.47
CA ILE A 265 -15.44 -22.85 -6.38
C ILE A 265 -14.10 -22.52 -5.70
N ALA A 266 -13.07 -22.26 -6.50
CA ALA A 266 -11.74 -21.96 -6.00
C ALA A 266 -11.71 -20.65 -5.20
N VAL A 267 -11.00 -20.67 -4.06
CA VAL A 267 -10.63 -19.48 -3.28
C VAL A 267 -9.11 -19.34 -3.36
N ALA A 268 -8.62 -18.24 -3.91
CA ALA A 268 -7.17 -18.00 -4.02
C ALA A 268 -6.56 -17.60 -2.67
N VAL A 269 -5.26 -17.78 -2.54
CA VAL A 269 -4.45 -17.20 -1.46
C VAL A 269 -4.61 -15.68 -1.49
N GLY A 270 -4.71 -15.04 -0.32
CA GLY A 270 -4.88 -13.60 -0.15
C GLY A 270 -3.68 -12.78 -0.65
N ASN A 271 -3.88 -11.48 -0.83
CA ASN A 271 -2.84 -10.58 -1.31
C ASN A 271 -2.99 -9.18 -0.70
N VAL A 272 -2.03 -8.30 -0.99
CA VAL A 272 -2.05 -6.87 -0.63
C VAL A 272 -2.51 -6.03 -1.82
N ASP A 273 -3.35 -5.03 -1.57
CA ASP A 273 -3.97 -4.14 -2.57
C ASP A 273 -2.97 -3.53 -3.57
N ALA A 274 -1.86 -2.97 -3.06
CA ALA A 274 -0.83 -2.39 -3.91
C ALA A 274 -0.09 -3.45 -4.75
N HIS A 275 0.25 -4.60 -4.15
CA HIS A 275 1.04 -5.64 -4.81
C HIS A 275 0.23 -6.40 -5.87
N VAL A 276 -1.05 -6.68 -5.58
CA VAL A 276 -1.95 -7.35 -6.53
C VAL A 276 -2.25 -6.51 -7.77
N THR A 277 -2.00 -5.21 -7.73
CA THR A 277 -2.14 -4.31 -8.88
C THR A 277 -1.08 -4.61 -9.98
N ALA A 278 0.06 -5.20 -9.63
CA ALA A 278 1.11 -5.52 -10.61
C ALA A 278 0.62 -6.45 -11.74
N PRO A 279 -0.01 -7.61 -11.49
CA PRO A 279 -0.56 -8.42 -12.59
C PRO A 279 -1.70 -7.74 -13.35
N ALA A 280 -2.54 -6.89 -12.71
CA ALA A 280 -3.54 -6.10 -13.42
C ALA A 280 -2.91 -5.16 -14.46
N ALA A 281 -1.72 -4.63 -14.16
CA ALA A 281 -0.90 -3.79 -15.03
C ALA A 281 0.03 -4.59 -15.97
N LYS A 282 -0.10 -5.91 -16.05
CA LYS A 282 0.80 -6.80 -16.79
C LYS A 282 2.28 -6.69 -16.40
N ALA A 283 2.54 -6.23 -15.19
CA ALA A 283 3.90 -6.13 -14.64
C ALA A 283 4.28 -7.45 -13.93
N THR A 284 4.55 -8.47 -14.72
CA THR A 284 4.81 -9.83 -14.22
C THR A 284 6.23 -10.32 -14.49
N GLY A 285 7.11 -9.43 -14.96
CA GLY A 285 8.52 -9.69 -15.24
C GLY A 285 9.44 -8.68 -14.58
N PRO A 286 10.77 -8.90 -14.66
CA PRO A 286 11.76 -7.92 -14.23
C PRO A 286 11.67 -6.62 -15.01
N GLY A 287 12.20 -5.52 -14.44
CA GLY A 287 12.32 -4.23 -15.12
C GLY A 287 11.05 -3.37 -15.14
N GLN A 288 9.92 -3.88 -14.67
CA GLN A 288 8.63 -3.19 -14.69
C GLN A 288 8.27 -2.69 -13.28
N MET A 289 8.33 -1.38 -13.05
CA MET A 289 7.95 -0.76 -11.80
C MET A 289 6.52 -0.23 -11.88
N VAL A 290 5.64 -0.69 -11.00
CA VAL A 290 4.26 -0.20 -10.87
C VAL A 290 4.18 0.80 -9.72
N ALA A 291 3.59 1.96 -9.98
CA ALA A 291 3.32 2.99 -9.00
C ALA A 291 1.83 3.19 -8.81
N ILE A 292 1.36 2.97 -7.60
CA ILE A 292 0.00 3.25 -7.19
C ILE A 292 -0.03 4.65 -6.60
N MET A 293 -0.47 5.62 -7.42
CA MET A 293 -0.37 7.05 -7.14
C MET A 293 -1.69 7.60 -6.59
N GLY A 294 -1.69 7.94 -5.30
CA GLY A 294 -2.82 8.52 -4.58
C GLY A 294 -2.38 9.64 -3.65
N THR A 295 -2.84 9.64 -2.41
CA THR A 295 -2.37 10.51 -1.32
C THR A 295 -0.87 10.37 -1.09
N SER A 296 -0.39 9.14 -1.10
CA SER A 296 1.01 8.71 -1.17
C SER A 296 1.25 7.93 -2.47
N THR A 297 2.47 7.45 -2.68
CA THR A 297 2.75 6.51 -3.77
C THR A 297 3.44 5.26 -3.23
N CYS A 298 2.91 4.09 -3.59
CA CYS A 298 3.56 2.82 -3.40
C CYS A 298 4.17 2.38 -4.73
N HIS A 299 5.46 2.04 -4.72
CA HIS A 299 6.18 1.50 -5.87
C HIS A 299 6.44 0.02 -5.62
N VAL A 300 6.04 -0.84 -6.54
CA VAL A 300 6.27 -2.28 -6.49
C VAL A 300 6.89 -2.76 -7.79
N MET A 301 7.84 -3.67 -7.70
CA MET A 301 8.46 -4.30 -8.86
C MET A 301 8.99 -5.68 -8.53
N SER A 302 9.21 -6.49 -9.57
CA SER A 302 9.82 -7.81 -9.44
C SER A 302 11.17 -7.87 -10.16
N SER A 303 12.08 -8.70 -9.62
CA SER A 303 13.38 -9.02 -10.23
C SER A 303 13.61 -10.52 -10.21
N ASP A 304 14.43 -11.01 -11.12
CA ASP A 304 14.86 -12.41 -11.19
C ASP A 304 16.01 -12.75 -10.21
N HIS A 305 16.56 -11.75 -9.55
CA HIS A 305 17.61 -11.90 -8.54
C HIS A 305 17.35 -11.00 -7.33
N GLN A 306 17.88 -11.42 -6.20
CA GLN A 306 17.85 -10.65 -4.97
C GLN A 306 19.02 -9.66 -4.94
N SER A 307 18.72 -8.40 -4.62
CA SER A 307 19.70 -7.36 -4.30
C SER A 307 19.29 -6.61 -3.04
N GLU A 308 20.26 -6.19 -2.26
CA GLU A 308 20.02 -5.26 -1.15
C GLU A 308 19.94 -3.83 -1.71
N VAL A 309 18.73 -3.29 -1.76
CA VAL A 309 18.50 -1.91 -2.23
C VAL A 309 18.31 -1.01 -1.02
N PRO A 310 19.24 -0.08 -0.75
CA PRO A 310 19.17 0.76 0.44
C PRO A 310 17.89 1.59 0.51
N GLY A 311 17.28 1.67 1.68
CA GLY A 311 16.10 2.50 1.94
C GLY A 311 14.80 1.99 1.32
N MET A 312 14.73 0.74 0.89
CA MET A 312 13.50 0.11 0.42
C MET A 312 12.67 -0.46 1.57
N CYS A 313 11.35 -0.56 1.36
CA CYS A 313 10.42 -1.03 2.39
C CYS A 313 10.40 -2.55 2.56
N GLY A 314 11.06 -3.29 1.67
CA GLY A 314 11.20 -4.73 1.75
C GLY A 314 11.56 -5.37 0.41
N VAL A 315 12.23 -6.53 0.50
CA VAL A 315 12.45 -7.45 -0.62
C VAL A 315 12.03 -8.85 -0.17
N VAL A 316 11.15 -9.48 -0.94
CA VAL A 316 10.51 -10.75 -0.57
C VAL A 316 10.47 -11.70 -1.76
N ASP A 317 10.93 -12.94 -1.55
CA ASP A 317 10.79 -14.02 -2.53
C ASP A 317 9.31 -14.37 -2.71
N GLY A 318 8.82 -14.30 -3.97
CA GLY A 318 7.42 -14.53 -4.30
C GLY A 318 6.44 -13.47 -3.77
N GLY A 319 6.93 -12.33 -3.23
CA GLY A 319 6.09 -11.34 -2.57
C GLY A 319 5.15 -10.54 -3.48
N ILE A 320 5.38 -10.54 -4.81
CA ILE A 320 4.52 -9.90 -5.81
C ILE A 320 4.12 -10.91 -6.89
N ILE A 321 5.12 -11.57 -7.49
CA ILE A 321 4.96 -12.62 -8.50
C ILE A 321 5.72 -13.84 -8.02
N SER A 322 5.05 -14.98 -7.93
CA SER A 322 5.66 -16.24 -7.53
C SER A 322 6.89 -16.58 -8.39
N GLY A 323 8.01 -16.92 -7.74
CA GLY A 323 9.28 -17.24 -8.37
C GLY A 323 10.13 -16.02 -8.79
N LEU A 324 9.75 -14.81 -8.37
CA LEU A 324 10.54 -13.58 -8.51
C LEU A 324 10.69 -12.90 -7.15
N PHE A 325 11.77 -12.14 -6.97
CA PHE A 325 11.94 -11.28 -5.81
C PHE A 325 11.13 -9.99 -5.98
N GLY A 326 10.19 -9.75 -5.08
CA GLY A 326 9.37 -8.56 -5.06
C GLY A 326 10.00 -7.46 -4.21
N TYR A 327 9.98 -6.23 -4.70
CA TYR A 327 10.51 -5.04 -4.03
C TYR A 327 9.39 -4.04 -3.79
N GLU A 328 9.41 -3.40 -2.61
CA GLU A 328 8.53 -2.29 -2.25
C GLU A 328 9.34 -1.05 -1.91
N ALA A 329 8.94 0.09 -2.48
CA ALA A 329 9.40 1.42 -2.12
C ALA A 329 8.20 2.36 -1.98
N GLY A 330 8.38 3.54 -1.39
CA GLY A 330 7.26 4.46 -1.25
C GLY A 330 7.65 5.92 -1.04
N GLN A 331 6.72 6.80 -1.42
CA GLN A 331 6.73 8.22 -1.07
C GLN A 331 5.58 8.50 -0.11
N SER A 332 5.88 9.05 1.07
CA SER A 332 4.90 9.25 2.15
C SER A 332 3.80 10.25 1.81
N GLY A 333 4.07 11.20 0.92
CA GLY A 333 3.11 12.18 0.44
C GLY A 333 3.32 12.49 -1.04
N VAL A 334 2.25 12.52 -1.81
CA VAL A 334 2.21 12.95 -3.21
C VAL A 334 0.95 13.78 -3.43
N GLY A 335 -0.21 13.17 -3.58
CA GLY A 335 -1.48 13.88 -3.70
C GLY A 335 -1.81 14.74 -2.48
N ASP A 336 -1.43 14.29 -1.29
CA ASP A 336 -1.60 15.05 -0.04
C ASP A 336 -0.79 16.35 -0.03
N ILE A 337 0.41 16.36 -0.65
CA ILE A 337 1.21 17.58 -0.78
C ILE A 337 0.49 18.60 -1.67
N PHE A 338 -0.09 18.14 -2.77
CA PHE A 338 -0.85 19.02 -3.67
C PHE A 338 -2.10 19.57 -2.99
N ALA A 339 -2.84 18.70 -2.27
CA ALA A 339 -4.02 19.10 -1.50
C ALA A 339 -3.64 20.08 -0.36
N TRP A 340 -2.57 19.79 0.39
CA TRP A 340 -2.06 20.68 1.43
C TRP A 340 -1.70 22.06 0.85
N TYR A 341 -1.01 22.10 -0.29
CA TYR A 341 -0.61 23.36 -0.92
C TYR A 341 -1.83 24.19 -1.34
N VAL A 342 -2.79 23.55 -1.99
CA VAL A 342 -4.02 24.22 -2.42
C VAL A 342 -4.79 24.79 -1.23
N ASN A 343 -4.94 24.01 -0.17
CA ASN A 343 -5.73 24.41 1.00
C ASN A 343 -5.06 25.50 1.85
N ASN A 344 -3.74 25.62 1.84
CA ASN A 344 -3.01 26.47 2.78
C ASN A 344 -2.18 27.58 2.12
N GLN A 345 -1.86 27.48 0.83
CA GLN A 345 -0.91 28.40 0.17
C GLN A 345 -1.48 29.12 -1.06
N VAL A 346 -2.64 28.68 -1.56
CA VAL A 346 -3.24 29.27 -2.76
C VAL A 346 -4.21 30.40 -2.40
N PRO A 347 -3.99 31.64 -2.89
CA PRO A 347 -4.88 32.77 -2.63
C PRO A 347 -6.30 32.55 -3.18
N ALA A 348 -7.31 33.09 -2.47
CA ALA A 348 -8.73 32.91 -2.82
C ALA A 348 -9.09 33.33 -4.26
N ARG A 349 -8.36 34.29 -4.87
CA ARG A 349 -8.60 34.69 -6.26
C ARG A 349 -8.48 33.54 -7.25
N TYR A 350 -7.59 32.58 -7.03
CA TYR A 350 -7.43 31.43 -7.92
C TYR A 350 -8.65 30.52 -7.93
N PHE A 351 -9.31 30.34 -6.79
CA PHE A 351 -10.57 29.59 -6.69
C PHE A 351 -11.71 30.30 -7.46
N VAL A 352 -11.74 31.66 -7.39
CA VAL A 352 -12.72 32.45 -8.15
C VAL A 352 -12.47 32.33 -9.65
N GLU A 353 -11.23 32.45 -10.09
CA GLU A 353 -10.83 32.33 -11.49
C GLU A 353 -11.08 30.91 -12.04
N ALA A 354 -10.77 29.87 -11.27
CA ALA A 354 -11.07 28.47 -11.62
C ALA A 354 -12.59 28.27 -11.82
N ALA A 355 -13.40 28.73 -10.84
CA ALA A 355 -14.86 28.64 -10.92
C ALA A 355 -15.46 29.39 -12.12
N GLN A 356 -14.91 30.57 -12.48
CA GLN A 356 -15.33 31.32 -13.68
C GLN A 356 -15.06 30.59 -14.99
N ARG A 357 -14.11 29.64 -14.97
CA ARG A 357 -13.73 28.81 -16.13
C ARG A 357 -14.35 27.40 -16.06
N ASP A 358 -15.19 27.12 -15.08
CA ASP A 358 -15.79 25.80 -14.82
C ASP A 358 -14.73 24.70 -14.63
N LEU A 359 -13.61 25.05 -13.97
CA LEU A 359 -12.49 24.15 -13.68
C LEU A 359 -12.39 23.86 -12.19
N GLY A 360 -11.88 22.67 -11.85
CA GLY A 360 -11.39 22.37 -10.52
C GLY A 360 -10.10 23.16 -10.23
N ILE A 361 -9.87 23.49 -8.96
CA ILE A 361 -8.67 24.29 -8.58
C ILE A 361 -7.35 23.61 -8.97
N HIS A 362 -7.25 22.28 -8.82
CA HIS A 362 -6.07 21.51 -9.24
C HIS A 362 -5.89 21.55 -10.76
N GLU A 363 -6.96 21.46 -11.52
CA GLU A 363 -6.97 21.53 -12.97
C GLU A 363 -6.50 22.92 -13.44
N TYR A 364 -7.06 23.97 -12.86
CA TYR A 364 -6.67 25.35 -13.14
C TYR A 364 -5.20 25.63 -12.86
N LEU A 365 -4.70 25.20 -11.68
CA LEU A 365 -3.27 25.36 -11.34
C LEU A 365 -2.37 24.51 -12.25
N THR A 366 -2.83 23.33 -12.68
CA THR A 366 -2.10 22.51 -13.63
C THR A 366 -1.98 23.18 -15.00
N GLU A 367 -3.04 23.80 -15.51
CA GLU A 367 -2.96 24.57 -16.76
C GLU A 367 -1.95 25.73 -16.67
N LEU A 368 -1.96 26.48 -15.56
CA LEU A 368 -1.00 27.58 -15.34
C LEU A 368 0.45 27.06 -15.22
N ALA A 369 0.64 25.95 -14.49
CA ALA A 369 1.93 25.29 -14.35
C ALA A 369 2.45 24.76 -15.69
N GLN A 370 1.59 24.14 -16.49
CA GLN A 370 1.93 23.61 -17.81
C GLN A 370 2.35 24.69 -18.80
N ALA A 371 1.83 25.91 -18.66
CA ALA A 371 2.18 27.04 -19.52
C ALA A 371 3.58 27.57 -19.30
N GLN A 372 4.23 27.22 -18.18
CA GLN A 372 5.60 27.67 -17.86
C GLN A 372 6.64 26.78 -18.54
N GLU A 373 7.78 27.35 -18.88
CA GLU A 373 8.98 26.59 -19.25
C GLU A 373 9.59 25.90 -18.01
N VAL A 374 10.31 24.78 -18.23
CA VAL A 374 11.03 24.10 -17.15
C VAL A 374 12.08 25.02 -16.54
N GLY A 375 12.01 25.25 -15.24
CA GLY A 375 12.90 26.12 -14.48
C GLY A 375 12.52 27.62 -14.53
N GLU A 376 11.46 28.03 -15.25
CA GLU A 376 11.01 29.44 -15.32
C GLU A 376 10.65 29.99 -13.94
N HIS A 377 10.04 29.20 -13.08
CA HIS A 377 9.64 29.58 -11.72
C HIS A 377 10.83 29.83 -10.77
N GLY A 378 12.03 29.29 -11.08
CA GLY A 378 13.25 29.48 -10.27
C GLY A 378 13.20 28.81 -8.88
N LEU A 379 12.36 27.79 -8.69
CA LEU A 379 12.15 27.09 -7.42
C LEU A 379 12.64 25.64 -7.48
N VAL A 380 13.06 25.12 -6.31
CA VAL A 380 13.25 23.68 -6.07
C VAL A 380 12.59 23.32 -4.75
N ALA A 381 11.91 22.18 -4.70
CA ALA A 381 11.27 21.66 -3.50
C ALA A 381 11.74 20.23 -3.16
N LEU A 382 11.64 19.88 -1.87
CA LEU A 382 11.71 18.50 -1.38
C LEU A 382 10.31 18.05 -0.97
N ASP A 383 9.89 16.90 -1.44
CA ASP A 383 8.55 16.30 -1.27
C ASP A 383 8.33 15.64 0.11
N TRP A 384 9.05 16.05 1.15
CA TRP A 384 9.08 15.38 2.45
C TRP A 384 8.08 15.93 3.47
N HIS A 385 6.94 16.45 3.03
CA HIS A 385 5.92 17.03 3.93
C HIS A 385 5.37 16.03 4.96
N SER A 386 5.45 14.73 4.64
CA SER A 386 5.12 13.60 5.54
C SER A 386 6.34 12.73 5.87
N GLY A 387 7.58 13.31 5.83
CA GLY A 387 8.82 12.56 5.94
C GLY A 387 9.25 11.92 4.62
N ASN A 388 10.36 11.17 4.65
CA ASN A 388 10.87 10.41 3.51
C ASN A 388 10.83 8.91 3.82
N ARG A 389 9.97 8.15 3.12
CA ARG A 389 9.83 6.70 3.27
C ARG A 389 10.94 5.95 2.53
N SER A 390 11.21 6.33 1.29
CA SER A 390 12.32 5.85 0.45
C SER A 390 12.97 7.07 -0.23
N VAL A 391 14.30 7.18 -0.21
CA VAL A 391 15.32 6.19 0.12
C VAL A 391 15.97 6.43 1.51
N LEU A 392 15.58 7.49 2.23
CA LEU A 392 16.24 7.91 3.48
C LEU A 392 15.65 7.21 4.71
N VAL A 393 14.43 6.70 4.63
CA VAL A 393 13.69 6.05 5.73
C VAL A 393 13.67 6.92 6.98
N ASP A 394 13.31 8.21 6.82
CA ASP A 394 13.36 9.20 7.89
C ASP A 394 12.08 10.04 7.93
N HIS A 395 11.20 9.73 8.87
CA HIS A 395 9.93 10.43 9.08
C HIS A 395 10.09 11.77 9.83
N GLU A 396 11.28 12.06 10.36
CA GLU A 396 11.58 13.34 11.02
C GLU A 396 11.95 14.46 10.02
N LEU A 397 12.13 14.12 8.73
CA LEU A 397 12.32 15.10 7.67
C LEU A 397 11.04 15.86 7.36
N SER A 398 11.17 17.03 6.74
CA SER A 398 10.07 17.94 6.39
C SER A 398 10.23 18.46 4.97
N GLY A 399 9.12 18.86 4.35
CA GLY A 399 9.14 19.56 3.07
C GLY A 399 9.92 20.87 3.12
N ILE A 400 10.50 21.26 1.99
CA ILE A 400 11.16 22.55 1.79
C ILE A 400 10.83 23.09 0.40
N LEU A 401 10.78 24.41 0.28
CA LEU A 401 10.70 25.14 -0.99
C LEU A 401 11.72 26.27 -0.93
N ILE A 402 12.66 26.32 -1.85
CA ILE A 402 13.67 27.38 -1.96
C ILE A 402 13.57 28.12 -3.29
N GLY A 403 14.11 29.34 -3.33
CA GLY A 403 14.12 30.19 -4.52
C GLY A 403 12.98 31.20 -4.59
N ALA A 404 12.05 31.21 -3.60
CA ALA A 404 10.93 32.17 -3.59
C ALA A 404 11.37 33.62 -3.54
N THR A 405 10.73 34.47 -4.36
CA THR A 405 10.90 35.90 -4.42
C THR A 405 9.57 36.62 -4.29
N LEU A 406 9.58 37.97 -4.28
CA LEU A 406 8.33 38.75 -4.27
C LEU A 406 7.49 38.60 -5.55
N ALA A 407 8.07 38.05 -6.62
CA ALA A 407 7.39 37.76 -7.88
C ALA A 407 6.80 36.37 -7.95
N THR A 408 7.14 35.47 -7.01
CA THR A 408 6.67 34.08 -6.97
C THR A 408 5.15 34.02 -6.80
N LYS A 409 4.51 33.25 -7.64
CA LYS A 409 3.05 33.04 -7.68
C LYS A 409 2.66 31.66 -7.16
N ALA A 410 1.36 31.43 -6.98
CA ALA A 410 0.87 30.12 -6.50
C ALA A 410 1.13 28.98 -7.50
N GLU A 411 0.98 29.22 -8.80
CA GLU A 411 1.28 28.23 -9.84
C GLU A 411 2.76 27.82 -9.85
N ASP A 412 3.67 28.72 -9.48
CA ASP A 412 5.12 28.44 -9.42
C ASP A 412 5.43 27.41 -8.34
N GLY A 413 4.89 27.64 -7.12
CA GLY A 413 5.04 26.68 -6.02
C GLY A 413 4.32 25.36 -6.26
N TYR A 414 3.14 25.42 -6.89
CA TYR A 414 2.40 24.21 -7.26
C TYR A 414 3.21 23.36 -8.23
N ARG A 415 3.77 23.95 -9.29
CA ARG A 415 4.63 23.26 -10.24
C ARG A 415 5.89 22.68 -9.59
N ALA A 416 6.58 23.45 -8.74
CA ALA A 416 7.76 22.95 -8.03
C ALA A 416 7.46 21.73 -7.15
N LEU A 417 6.25 21.64 -6.58
CA LEU A 417 5.82 20.45 -5.82
C LEU A 417 5.49 19.26 -6.73
N LEU A 418 4.87 19.48 -7.90
CA LEU A 418 4.69 18.41 -8.89
C LEU A 418 6.06 17.84 -9.31
N GLU A 419 7.03 18.72 -9.61
CA GLU A 419 8.40 18.35 -9.98
C GLU A 419 9.12 17.61 -8.84
N ALA A 420 8.97 18.07 -7.58
CA ALA A 420 9.60 17.43 -6.42
C ALA A 420 9.16 15.98 -6.23
N THR A 421 7.88 15.68 -6.42
CA THR A 421 7.39 14.28 -6.32
C THR A 421 7.96 13.40 -7.43
N ALA A 422 8.14 13.93 -8.63
CA ALA A 422 8.79 13.21 -9.73
C ALA A 422 10.30 13.03 -9.47
N PHE A 423 10.98 14.02 -8.88
CA PHE A 423 12.39 13.90 -8.48
C PHE A 423 12.58 12.84 -7.40
N GLY A 424 11.68 12.77 -6.41
CA GLY A 424 11.66 11.70 -5.41
C GLY A 424 11.52 10.31 -6.04
N THR A 425 10.62 10.16 -7.03
CA THR A 425 10.50 8.92 -7.82
C THR A 425 11.78 8.60 -8.60
N ARG A 426 12.37 9.61 -9.27
CA ARG A 426 13.65 9.42 -9.97
C ARG A 426 14.75 8.93 -9.02
N LYS A 427 14.83 9.48 -7.81
CA LYS A 427 15.80 9.03 -6.79
C LYS A 427 15.60 7.58 -6.40
N ILE A 428 14.36 7.12 -6.27
CA ILE A 428 14.02 5.71 -6.03
C ILE A 428 14.51 4.85 -7.21
N VAL A 429 14.18 5.21 -8.45
CA VAL A 429 14.57 4.48 -9.66
C VAL A 429 16.10 4.37 -9.78
N GLU A 430 16.82 5.47 -9.55
CA GLU A 430 18.29 5.48 -9.57
C GLU A 430 18.89 4.59 -8.50
N THR A 431 18.33 4.59 -7.28
CA THR A 431 18.78 3.72 -6.19
C THR A 431 18.61 2.24 -6.51
N PHE A 432 17.51 1.85 -7.18
CA PHE A 432 17.34 0.48 -7.69
C PHE A 432 18.42 0.12 -8.71
N ARG A 433 18.66 0.99 -9.69
CA ARG A 433 19.67 0.75 -10.73
C ARG A 433 21.10 0.68 -10.17
N GLU A 434 21.44 1.56 -9.22
CA GLU A 434 22.72 1.53 -8.51
C GLU A 434 22.94 0.23 -7.74
N ALA A 435 21.88 -0.39 -7.23
CA ALA A 435 21.90 -1.70 -6.57
C ALA A 435 21.83 -2.89 -7.55
N GLY A 436 21.85 -2.65 -8.86
CA GLY A 436 21.84 -3.68 -9.90
C GLY A 436 20.45 -4.22 -10.23
N VAL A 437 19.37 -3.56 -9.79
CA VAL A 437 17.99 -3.90 -10.15
C VAL A 437 17.52 -2.94 -11.24
N ASP A 438 17.43 -3.44 -12.47
CA ASP A 438 17.05 -2.62 -13.62
C ASP A 438 15.58 -2.17 -13.55
N VAL A 439 15.33 -0.91 -13.91
CA VAL A 439 13.98 -0.34 -14.09
C VAL A 439 13.91 0.19 -15.52
N GLU A 440 13.10 -0.45 -16.36
CA GLU A 440 12.99 -0.16 -17.79
C GLU A 440 11.66 0.52 -18.15
N GLU A 441 10.59 0.22 -17.42
CA GLU A 441 9.24 0.73 -17.65
C GLU A 441 8.64 1.21 -16.32
N TYR A 442 7.97 2.35 -16.36
CA TYR A 442 7.22 2.88 -15.24
C TYR A 442 5.72 2.81 -15.54
N ILE A 443 4.97 2.04 -14.76
CA ILE A 443 3.55 1.81 -14.97
C ILE A 443 2.79 2.48 -13.82
N VAL A 444 1.82 3.33 -14.15
CA VAL A 444 1.08 4.09 -13.15
C VAL A 444 -0.37 3.64 -13.03
N ALA A 445 -0.84 3.64 -11.80
CA ALA A 445 -2.22 3.37 -11.42
C ALA A 445 -2.67 4.40 -10.37
N GLY A 446 -3.96 4.47 -10.07
CA GLY A 446 -4.51 5.34 -9.03
C GLY A 446 -5.04 6.67 -9.53
N GLY A 447 -5.48 7.52 -8.60
CA GLY A 447 -6.27 8.72 -8.94
C GLY A 447 -5.52 9.82 -9.70
N LEU A 448 -4.20 9.90 -9.56
CA LEU A 448 -3.38 10.96 -10.17
C LEU A 448 -3.13 10.78 -11.67
N ILE A 449 -3.43 9.59 -12.25
CA ILE A 449 -3.29 9.35 -13.70
C ILE A 449 -4.16 10.28 -14.56
N LYS A 450 -5.19 10.89 -13.98
CA LYS A 450 -6.08 11.87 -14.67
C LYS A 450 -5.37 13.20 -14.98
N ASN A 451 -4.24 13.47 -14.34
CA ASN A 451 -3.42 14.64 -14.64
C ASN A 451 -2.37 14.31 -15.72
N HIS A 452 -2.69 14.54 -16.98
CA HIS A 452 -1.83 14.21 -18.12
C HIS A 452 -0.50 14.98 -18.12
N PHE A 453 -0.50 16.23 -17.63
CA PHE A 453 0.73 17.01 -17.48
C PHE A 453 1.66 16.36 -16.46
N LEU A 454 1.14 15.96 -15.30
CA LEU A 454 1.90 15.26 -14.27
C LEU A 454 2.50 13.95 -14.82
N MET A 455 1.75 13.18 -15.59
CA MET A 455 2.23 11.93 -16.18
C MET A 455 3.37 12.16 -17.17
N GLN A 456 3.26 13.16 -18.05
CA GLN A 456 4.36 13.52 -18.97
C GLN A 456 5.58 14.01 -18.19
N LEU A 457 5.38 14.83 -17.15
CA LEU A 457 6.44 15.32 -16.28
C LEU A 457 7.21 14.16 -15.60
N TYR A 458 6.50 13.15 -15.08
CA TYR A 458 7.12 11.95 -14.52
C TYR A 458 7.95 11.20 -15.58
N SER A 459 7.43 11.03 -16.79
CA SER A 459 8.18 10.39 -17.88
C SER A 459 9.45 11.17 -18.24
N ASP A 460 9.36 12.49 -18.35
CA ASP A 460 10.50 13.36 -18.68
C ASP A 460 11.56 13.37 -17.58
N VAL A 461 11.14 13.43 -16.32
CA VAL A 461 12.04 13.47 -15.14
C VAL A 461 12.73 12.12 -14.92
N THR A 462 11.99 11.01 -14.99
CA THR A 462 12.55 9.67 -14.75
C THR A 462 13.30 9.11 -15.96
N ARG A 463 13.11 9.71 -17.13
CA ARG A 463 13.60 9.21 -18.44
C ARG A 463 13.12 7.80 -18.75
N LEU A 464 11.92 7.46 -18.28
CA LEU A 464 11.29 6.17 -18.52
C LEU A 464 10.02 6.33 -19.36
N PRO A 465 9.75 5.39 -20.28
CA PRO A 465 8.43 5.29 -20.87
C PRO A 465 7.42 5.00 -19.74
N LEU A 466 6.31 5.73 -19.73
CA LEU A 466 5.26 5.62 -18.74
C LEU A 466 4.03 4.98 -19.37
N SER A 467 3.65 3.84 -18.85
CA SER A 467 2.42 3.12 -19.18
C SER A 467 1.33 3.40 -18.15
N VAL A 468 0.08 3.27 -18.52
CA VAL A 468 -1.07 3.58 -17.63
C VAL A 468 -1.97 2.37 -17.51
N LEU A 469 -2.29 1.97 -16.29
CA LEU A 469 -3.32 0.98 -16.02
C LEU A 469 -4.68 1.53 -16.47
N GLU A 470 -5.39 0.79 -17.33
CA GLU A 470 -6.69 1.21 -17.86
C GLU A 470 -7.84 0.99 -16.88
N SER A 471 -7.71 0.01 -15.98
CA SER A 471 -8.73 -0.28 -14.98
C SER A 471 -8.73 0.75 -13.86
N GLU A 472 -9.89 1.28 -13.53
CA GLU A 472 -10.10 2.06 -12.30
C GLU A 472 -10.20 1.15 -11.05
N GLN A 473 -10.22 -0.18 -11.25
CA GLN A 473 -10.39 -1.21 -10.23
C GLN A 473 -9.13 -2.11 -10.15
N GLY A 474 -7.95 -1.51 -10.27
CA GLY A 474 -6.68 -2.22 -10.36
C GLY A 474 -6.50 -3.37 -9.36
N PRO A 475 -6.63 -3.14 -8.04
CA PRO A 475 -6.51 -4.21 -7.04
C PRO A 475 -7.52 -5.34 -7.25
N ALA A 476 -8.81 -5.01 -7.41
CA ALA A 476 -9.85 -6.02 -7.62
C ALA A 476 -9.66 -6.82 -8.94
N LEU A 477 -9.17 -6.17 -10.02
CA LEU A 477 -8.81 -6.86 -11.27
C LEU A 477 -7.62 -7.80 -11.04
N GLY A 478 -6.60 -7.34 -10.28
CA GLY A 478 -5.46 -8.18 -9.91
C GLY A 478 -5.89 -9.40 -9.08
N SER A 479 -6.77 -9.20 -8.11
CA SER A 479 -7.39 -10.30 -7.36
C SER A 479 -8.16 -11.25 -8.28
N ALA A 480 -8.95 -10.74 -9.23
CA ALA A 480 -9.65 -11.57 -10.22
C ALA A 480 -8.69 -12.41 -11.08
N ILE A 481 -7.51 -11.87 -11.42
CA ILE A 481 -6.45 -12.61 -12.12
C ILE A 481 -5.97 -13.80 -11.27
N HIS A 482 -5.71 -13.58 -9.96
CA HIS A 482 -5.35 -14.66 -9.04
C HIS A 482 -6.47 -15.70 -8.88
N ALA A 483 -7.74 -15.25 -8.83
CA ALA A 483 -8.89 -16.18 -8.81
C ALA A 483 -8.96 -17.06 -10.06
N ALA A 484 -8.62 -16.53 -11.23
CA ALA A 484 -8.60 -17.28 -12.49
C ALA A 484 -7.51 -18.36 -12.50
N VAL A 485 -6.34 -18.06 -11.90
CA VAL A 485 -5.24 -19.03 -11.74
C VAL A 485 -5.63 -20.10 -10.74
N ALA A 486 -6.12 -19.73 -9.55
CA ALA A 486 -6.57 -20.67 -8.51
C ALA A 486 -7.68 -21.60 -9.02
N ALA A 487 -8.55 -21.12 -9.91
CA ALA A 487 -9.58 -21.91 -10.57
C ALA A 487 -9.08 -22.80 -11.74
N GLY A 488 -7.75 -22.80 -11.99
CA GLY A 488 -7.15 -23.60 -13.06
C GLY A 488 -7.49 -23.12 -14.49
N SER A 489 -7.95 -21.86 -14.64
CA SER A 489 -8.23 -21.29 -15.97
C SER A 489 -6.95 -20.90 -16.69
N TYR A 490 -5.90 -20.59 -15.95
CA TYR A 490 -4.54 -20.31 -16.44
C TYR A 490 -3.51 -21.09 -15.63
N ALA A 491 -2.36 -21.38 -16.24
CA ALA A 491 -1.31 -22.16 -15.59
C ALA A 491 -0.55 -21.36 -14.49
N ASN A 492 -0.49 -20.03 -14.63
CA ASN A 492 0.23 -19.15 -13.72
C ASN A 492 -0.29 -17.71 -13.85
N VAL A 493 0.15 -16.84 -12.93
CA VAL A 493 -0.28 -15.42 -12.86
C VAL A 493 0.17 -14.64 -14.10
N ARG A 494 1.32 -14.96 -14.70
CA ARG A 494 1.83 -14.27 -15.90
C ARG A 494 0.90 -14.49 -17.10
N ASP A 495 0.51 -15.74 -17.36
CA ASP A 495 -0.38 -16.06 -18.48
C ASP A 495 -1.76 -15.43 -18.28
N ALA A 496 -2.28 -15.47 -17.05
CA ALA A 496 -3.53 -14.82 -16.69
C ALA A 496 -3.47 -13.29 -16.84
N ALA A 497 -2.40 -12.67 -16.37
CA ALA A 497 -2.18 -11.23 -16.48
C ALA A 497 -2.07 -10.78 -17.95
N GLU A 498 -1.42 -11.56 -18.81
CA GLU A 498 -1.32 -11.24 -20.24
C GLU A 498 -2.70 -11.23 -20.92
N ALA A 499 -3.58 -12.17 -20.56
CA ALA A 499 -4.91 -12.25 -21.11
C ALA A 499 -5.89 -11.25 -20.48
N MET A 500 -5.83 -11.06 -19.17
CA MET A 500 -6.84 -10.33 -18.39
C MET A 500 -6.41 -8.93 -17.98
N GLY A 501 -5.11 -8.67 -17.86
CA GLY A 501 -4.57 -7.35 -17.48
C GLY A 501 -4.81 -6.30 -18.56
N ARG A 502 -4.91 -5.04 -18.14
CA ARG A 502 -5.24 -3.92 -19.03
C ARG A 502 -4.30 -2.75 -18.82
N VAL A 503 -3.47 -2.47 -19.79
CA VAL A 503 -2.48 -1.38 -19.73
C VAL A 503 -2.29 -0.72 -21.08
N SER A 504 -2.33 0.60 -21.11
CA SER A 504 -1.92 1.42 -22.25
C SER A 504 -0.41 1.60 -22.19
N LYS A 505 0.30 0.80 -22.98
CA LYS A 505 1.77 0.75 -23.03
C LYS A 505 2.37 2.04 -23.58
N SER A 506 3.41 2.56 -22.90
CA SER A 506 4.20 3.72 -23.32
C SER A 506 3.33 4.90 -23.77
N LEU A 507 2.25 5.18 -23.03
CA LEU A 507 1.32 6.26 -23.32
C LEU A 507 2.02 7.63 -23.28
N TYR A 508 3.03 7.76 -22.39
CA TYR A 508 3.92 8.90 -22.33
C TYR A 508 5.36 8.42 -22.56
N VAL A 509 6.10 9.17 -23.36
CA VAL A 509 7.51 8.90 -23.64
C VAL A 509 8.32 10.14 -23.28
N PRO A 510 9.56 9.97 -22.79
CA PRO A 510 10.40 11.10 -22.41
C PRO A 510 10.63 12.05 -23.58
N ASN A 511 10.41 13.33 -23.34
CA ASN A 511 10.85 14.39 -24.26
C ASN A 511 12.27 14.76 -23.90
N GLU A 512 13.25 14.37 -24.72
CA GLU A 512 14.67 14.54 -24.45
C GLU A 512 15.07 16.02 -24.19
N VAL A 513 14.39 16.97 -24.84
CA VAL A 513 14.65 18.41 -24.62
C VAL A 513 14.20 18.86 -23.24
N GLN A 514 13.01 18.42 -22.80
CA GLN A 514 12.49 18.74 -21.47
C GLN A 514 13.26 17.96 -20.39
N ALA A 515 13.55 16.68 -20.63
CA ALA A 515 14.31 15.84 -19.73
C ALA A 515 15.70 16.44 -19.43
N ALA A 516 16.40 16.97 -20.45
CA ALA A 516 17.68 17.65 -20.24
C ALA A 516 17.57 18.95 -19.40
N LYS A 517 16.42 19.65 -19.46
CA LYS A 517 16.17 20.79 -18.57
C LYS A 517 15.89 20.31 -17.14
N TYR A 518 15.12 19.24 -16.98
CA TYR A 518 14.83 18.64 -15.66
C TYR A 518 16.09 18.06 -15.00
N ASP A 519 17.07 17.54 -15.74
CA ASP A 519 18.36 17.11 -15.17
C ASP A 519 19.06 18.22 -14.39
N ARG A 520 18.95 19.46 -14.86
CA ARG A 520 19.55 20.61 -14.17
C ARG A 520 18.85 20.94 -12.85
N LEU A 521 17.51 20.85 -12.83
CA LEU A 521 16.75 21.03 -11.59
C LEU A 521 16.95 19.86 -10.64
N TYR A 522 17.03 18.67 -11.17
CA TYR A 522 17.27 17.45 -10.38
C TYR A 522 18.64 17.49 -9.70
N ALA A 523 19.67 18.02 -10.33
CA ALA A 523 20.97 18.20 -9.70
C ALA A 523 20.89 19.11 -8.45
N GLU A 524 20.09 20.17 -8.49
CA GLU A 524 19.83 21.02 -7.33
C GLU A 524 19.00 20.28 -6.26
N TYR A 525 18.01 19.49 -6.68
CA TYR A 525 17.24 18.62 -5.78
C TYR A 525 18.17 17.64 -5.05
N GLU A 526 19.11 16.97 -5.73
CA GLU A 526 20.04 16.02 -5.11
C GLU A 526 20.95 16.69 -4.08
N ILE A 527 21.45 17.91 -4.36
CA ILE A 527 22.24 18.68 -3.38
C ILE A 527 21.43 18.92 -2.10
N LEU A 528 20.18 19.33 -2.23
CA LEU A 528 19.30 19.57 -1.08
C LEU A 528 18.93 18.27 -0.37
N HIS A 529 18.63 17.22 -1.15
CA HIS A 529 18.33 15.89 -0.63
C HIS A 529 19.47 15.39 0.26
N ASP A 530 20.70 15.45 -0.19
CA ASP A 530 21.84 14.97 0.59
C ASP A 530 22.18 15.90 1.75
N TYR A 531 22.06 17.22 1.54
CA TYR A 531 22.35 18.19 2.59
C TYR A 531 21.44 18.06 3.81
N PHE A 532 20.14 17.86 3.61
CA PHE A 532 19.18 17.72 4.70
C PHE A 532 18.94 16.25 5.09
N GLY A 533 18.96 15.35 4.13
CA GLY A 533 18.59 13.94 4.35
C GLY A 533 19.71 13.06 4.89
N ARG A 534 20.99 13.38 4.55
CA ARG A 534 22.15 12.58 4.97
C ARG A 534 22.94 13.19 6.15
N GLY A 535 22.32 14.09 6.89
CA GLY A 535 22.83 14.57 8.19
C GLY A 535 23.78 15.74 8.13
N ALA A 536 24.06 16.38 6.98
CA ALA A 536 24.87 17.59 6.92
C ALA A 536 24.19 18.77 7.65
N ASN A 537 22.85 18.80 7.65
CA ASN A 537 22.07 19.78 8.39
C ASN A 537 20.77 19.21 8.96
N ASN A 538 20.68 19.13 10.27
CA ASN A 538 19.53 18.60 11.01
C ASN A 538 18.49 19.67 11.39
N ALA A 539 18.40 20.80 10.66
CA ALA A 539 17.46 21.88 10.98
C ALA A 539 15.99 21.40 11.04
N MET A 540 15.57 20.54 10.11
CA MET A 540 14.20 20.00 10.07
C MET A 540 13.86 19.26 11.36
N LYS A 541 14.75 18.38 11.83
CA LYS A 541 14.58 17.61 13.07
C LYS A 541 14.54 18.52 14.31
N ARG A 542 15.43 19.52 14.37
CA ARG A 542 15.42 20.52 15.46
C ARG A 542 14.12 21.32 15.49
N LEU A 543 13.61 21.74 14.35
CA LEU A 543 12.34 22.49 14.27
C LEU A 543 11.14 21.64 14.70
N LYS A 544 11.11 20.35 14.32
CA LYS A 544 10.08 19.41 14.82
C LYS A 544 10.18 19.19 16.35
N ALA A 545 11.39 19.08 16.89
CA ALA A 545 11.59 18.96 18.34
C ALA A 545 11.09 20.20 19.08
N MET A 546 11.48 21.41 18.63
CA MET A 546 10.99 22.68 19.18
C MET A 546 9.46 22.79 19.14
N ARG A 547 8.83 22.32 18.06
CA ARG A 547 7.37 22.32 17.95
C ARG A 547 6.74 21.38 18.98
N ARG A 548 7.28 20.17 19.16
CA ARG A 548 6.79 19.21 20.18
C ARG A 548 6.90 19.83 21.58
N GLU A 549 8.06 20.36 21.94
CA GLU A 549 8.29 21.02 23.22
C GLU A 549 7.29 22.17 23.48
N ALA A 550 6.97 22.97 22.47
CA ALA A 550 6.02 24.06 22.59
C ALA A 550 4.55 23.58 22.75
N LEU A 551 4.19 22.46 22.13
CA LEU A 551 2.85 21.85 22.25
C LEU A 551 2.67 21.13 23.60
N ASP A 552 3.70 20.46 24.09
CA ASP A 552 3.68 19.79 25.39
C ASP A 552 3.64 20.77 26.58
N ALA A 553 4.11 22.02 26.35
CA ALA A 553 4.07 23.10 27.35
C ALA A 553 2.73 23.88 27.37
N SER A 554 1.81 23.63 26.42
CA SER A 554 0.52 24.31 26.27
C SER A 554 -0.64 23.46 26.77
#